data_60bf9b70c94d726def39e17d32f80ef9
#
_entry.id   60bf9b70c94d726def39e17d32f80ef9
#
_cell.length_a   1.000
_cell.length_b   1.000
_cell.length_c   1.000
_cell.angle_alpha   90.00
_cell.angle_beta   90.00
_cell.angle_gamma   90.00
#
_symmetry.space_group_name_H-M   'P 1'
#
loop_
_entity.id
_entity.type
_entity.pdbx_description
1 polymer ?
#
loop_
_entity_poly.entity_id
_entity_poly.type
_entity_poly.pdbx_seq_one_letter_code
_entity_poly.pdbx_strand_id
1 'polypeptide(L)'
;MKLKKILATTLSIVMLSSAMTISANCGTPTREDIITSIYTLKGVSSENSNYGNKFSDWSEVDENSKSAMEWAIENGIIKGYNDNTIRPKQEISQQEYETIMKRVASITTDKTSGNYTDEMKIEKKVDLSPEDGPDSVERMGDHKNSPYYSNLDFYNMKSTDSLTILHNFKTYQQTSEVSCGAAAALMVMNWFNKADNIDGKTLWDSRTDHSDKHIGTCLEQMIDMFKSVDGFKYTTTFDKNSLDKETIQNLLKAGIPIMIGWNDFGGHWQVIIGYDDMGTPDYQLDDVLIVADPYDTGDHNQDGYGVYQWARFINNFTFYNFFPEGEPNDSVYITAYPEEMAEKVSSI
;
A
#
# COMPACT_ATOMS: atom_id res chain seq x y z
N MET A 1 -9.53 29.40 -0.33
CA MET A 1 -9.92 28.23 0.46
C MET A 1 -11.25 27.58 0.01
N LYS A 2 -12.20 28.30 -0.60
CA LYS A 2 -13.46 27.72 -1.11
C LYS A 2 -13.33 26.96 -2.45
N LEU A 3 -12.36 27.30 -3.30
CA LEU A 3 -12.20 26.71 -4.63
C LEU A 3 -11.65 25.26 -4.60
N LYS A 4 -10.78 24.91 -3.63
CA LYS A 4 -10.21 23.55 -3.51
C LYS A 4 -11.22 22.52 -3.00
N LYS A 5 -12.21 22.94 -2.19
CA LYS A 5 -13.30 22.04 -1.75
C LYS A 5 -14.30 21.74 -2.87
N ILE A 6 -14.52 22.70 -3.77
CA ILE A 6 -15.41 22.52 -4.94
C ILE A 6 -14.76 21.57 -5.96
N LEU A 7 -13.43 21.58 -6.10
CA LEU A 7 -12.73 20.70 -7.05
C LEU A 7 -12.74 19.22 -6.56
N ALA A 8 -12.60 18.97 -5.26
CA ALA A 8 -12.66 17.61 -4.72
C ALA A 8 -14.08 17.00 -4.82
N THR A 9 -15.11 17.82 -4.62
CA THR A 9 -16.51 17.40 -4.76
C THR A 9 -16.90 17.19 -6.22
N THR A 10 -16.37 18.00 -7.13
CA THR A 10 -16.63 17.86 -8.58
C THR A 10 -15.89 16.65 -9.18
N LEU A 11 -14.71 16.31 -8.68
CA LEU A 11 -13.98 15.13 -9.17
C LEU A 11 -14.66 13.82 -8.76
N SER A 12 -15.20 13.75 -7.54
CA SER A 12 -16.01 12.61 -7.08
C SER A 12 -17.31 12.46 -7.87
N ILE A 13 -17.94 13.57 -8.25
CA ILE A 13 -19.14 13.58 -9.10
C ILE A 13 -18.84 13.12 -10.54
N VAL A 14 -17.67 13.48 -11.07
CA VAL A 14 -17.25 13.06 -12.41
C VAL A 14 -16.89 11.57 -12.45
N MET A 15 -16.34 11.00 -11.40
CA MET A 15 -16.05 9.55 -11.35
C MET A 15 -17.30 8.70 -11.16
N LEU A 16 -18.29 9.14 -10.37
CA LEU A 16 -19.59 8.46 -10.33
C LEU A 16 -20.38 8.61 -11.63
N SER A 17 -20.26 9.73 -12.33
CA SER A 17 -20.92 9.91 -13.64
C SER A 17 -20.28 9.05 -14.74
N SER A 18 -19.00 8.70 -14.64
CA SER A 18 -18.34 7.79 -15.60
C SER A 18 -18.65 6.31 -15.33
N ALA A 19 -18.89 5.92 -14.08
CA ALA A 19 -19.41 4.58 -13.76
C ALA A 19 -20.87 4.41 -14.18
N MET A 20 -21.64 5.50 -14.31
CA MET A 20 -23.03 5.49 -14.80
C MET A 20 -23.18 5.49 -16.32
N THR A 21 -22.12 5.59 -17.10
CA THR A 21 -22.20 5.64 -18.58
C THR A 21 -22.21 4.26 -19.27
N ILE A 22 -22.42 3.17 -18.56
CA ILE A 22 -22.50 1.81 -19.15
C ILE A 22 -23.95 1.32 -19.32
N SER A 23 -24.94 2.19 -19.28
CA SER A 23 -26.28 1.81 -19.75
C SER A 23 -26.97 2.97 -20.45
N ALA A 24 -27.05 2.87 -21.75
CA ALA A 24 -27.65 3.88 -22.62
C ALA A 24 -29.19 3.89 -22.53
N ASN A 25 -29.76 3.92 -21.32
CA ASN A 25 -31.18 4.16 -21.05
C ASN A 25 -31.44 4.42 -19.56
N CYS A 26 -30.70 5.29 -18.93
CA CYS A 26 -30.81 5.48 -17.50
C CYS A 26 -31.51 6.79 -17.14
N GLY A 27 -32.64 6.66 -16.45
CA GLY A 27 -33.26 7.74 -15.67
C GLY A 27 -32.34 8.18 -14.52
N THR A 28 -32.77 9.17 -13.75
CA THR A 28 -32.07 9.61 -12.52
C THR A 28 -31.88 8.39 -11.59
N PRO A 29 -30.67 8.17 -11.04
CA PRO A 29 -30.42 7.02 -10.19
C PRO A 29 -31.29 7.06 -8.94
N THR A 30 -31.70 5.87 -8.49
CA THR A 30 -32.46 5.72 -7.25
C THR A 30 -31.55 5.72 -6.03
N ARG A 31 -32.14 5.80 -4.86
CA ARG A 31 -31.41 5.73 -3.59
C ARG A 31 -30.65 4.40 -3.44
N GLU A 32 -31.29 3.28 -3.82
CA GLU A 32 -30.63 1.97 -3.73
C GLU A 32 -29.48 1.80 -4.76
N ASP A 33 -29.61 2.41 -5.97
CA ASP A 33 -28.54 2.39 -6.96
C ASP A 33 -27.26 3.06 -6.43
N ILE A 34 -27.43 4.23 -5.81
CA ILE A 34 -26.32 4.98 -5.22
C ILE A 34 -25.69 4.20 -4.08
N ILE A 35 -26.48 3.62 -3.19
CA ILE A 35 -25.98 2.84 -2.05
C ILE A 35 -25.26 1.59 -2.52
N THR A 36 -25.82 0.86 -3.50
CA THR A 36 -25.20 -0.34 -4.08
C THR A 36 -23.87 -0.02 -4.75
N SER A 37 -23.80 1.11 -5.46
CA SER A 37 -22.55 1.59 -6.05
C SER A 37 -21.50 1.91 -4.99
N ILE A 38 -21.87 2.62 -3.92
CA ILE A 38 -20.96 2.96 -2.81
C ILE A 38 -20.49 1.69 -2.10
N TYR A 39 -21.38 0.75 -1.82
CA TYR A 39 -21.08 -0.53 -1.17
C TYR A 39 -20.05 -1.32 -1.98
N THR A 40 -20.28 -1.45 -3.29
CA THR A 40 -19.37 -2.11 -4.22
C THR A 40 -18.01 -1.43 -4.27
N LEU A 41 -17.98 -0.10 -4.38
CA LEU A 41 -16.74 0.69 -4.40
C LEU A 41 -15.94 0.60 -3.08
N LYS A 42 -16.64 0.39 -1.95
CA LYS A 42 -15.99 0.24 -0.64
C LYS A 42 -15.43 -1.16 -0.41
N GLY A 43 -15.79 -2.16 -1.24
CA GLY A 43 -15.34 -3.53 -1.09
C GLY A 43 -15.68 -4.18 0.25
N VAL A 44 -16.76 -3.71 0.91
CA VAL A 44 -17.19 -4.22 2.22
C VAL A 44 -18.15 -5.39 2.05
N SER A 45 -18.00 -6.42 2.86
CA SER A 45 -19.00 -7.49 3.00
C SER A 45 -19.85 -7.21 4.24
N SER A 46 -21.16 -7.27 4.12
CA SER A 46 -22.03 -7.31 5.30
C SER A 46 -22.34 -8.76 5.64
N GLU A 47 -22.19 -9.11 6.91
CA GLU A 47 -22.82 -10.33 7.42
C GLU A 47 -24.34 -10.13 7.38
N ASN A 48 -25.11 -11.21 7.13
CA ASN A 48 -26.57 -11.17 7.04
C ASN A 48 -27.17 -10.55 8.31
N SER A 49 -27.46 -9.28 8.25
CA SER A 49 -28.10 -8.50 9.29
C SER A 49 -29.58 -8.27 8.91
N ASN A 50 -30.45 -8.14 9.89
CA ASN A 50 -31.88 -7.94 9.66
C ASN A 50 -32.32 -6.48 9.92
N TYR A 51 -31.42 -5.52 9.70
CA TYR A 51 -31.70 -4.11 9.98
C TYR A 51 -32.77 -3.49 9.08
N GLY A 52 -32.92 -4.01 7.87
CA GLY A 52 -33.92 -3.55 6.91
C GLY A 52 -35.35 -3.86 7.30
N ASN A 53 -35.59 -4.97 8.01
CA ASN A 53 -36.94 -5.45 8.36
C ASN A 53 -37.76 -4.47 9.21
N LYS A 54 -37.13 -3.46 9.79
CA LYS A 54 -37.83 -2.42 10.53
C LYS A 54 -38.56 -1.40 9.64
N PHE A 55 -38.26 -1.35 8.36
CA PHE A 55 -38.87 -0.40 7.43
C PHE A 55 -40.01 -1.05 6.64
N SER A 56 -41.10 -0.29 6.50
CA SER A 56 -42.35 -0.80 5.89
C SER A 56 -42.21 -1.10 4.39
N ASP A 57 -41.27 -0.46 3.71
CA ASP A 57 -40.99 -0.60 2.28
C ASP A 57 -39.74 -1.44 1.99
N TRP A 58 -39.27 -2.23 2.97
CA TRP A 58 -38.09 -3.09 2.78
C TRP A 58 -38.28 -4.12 1.65
N SER A 59 -39.51 -4.56 1.42
CA SER A 59 -39.82 -5.50 0.34
C SER A 59 -39.65 -4.92 -1.07
N GLU A 60 -39.49 -3.58 -1.19
CA GLU A 60 -39.27 -2.90 -2.47
C GLU A 60 -37.76 -2.87 -2.84
N VAL A 61 -36.86 -3.22 -1.90
CA VAL A 61 -35.40 -3.29 -2.17
C VAL A 61 -35.12 -4.50 -3.07
N ASP A 62 -34.39 -4.27 -4.17
CA ASP A 62 -33.95 -5.34 -5.03
C ASP A 62 -33.06 -6.34 -4.31
N GLU A 63 -33.22 -7.62 -4.64
CA GLU A 63 -32.48 -8.71 -3.98
C GLU A 63 -30.96 -8.48 -3.98
N ASN A 64 -30.44 -8.01 -5.13
CA ASN A 64 -29.01 -7.71 -5.30
C ASN A 64 -28.54 -6.47 -4.51
N SER A 65 -29.46 -5.62 -4.07
CA SER A 65 -29.17 -4.40 -3.31
C SER A 65 -29.35 -4.57 -1.81
N LYS A 66 -29.91 -5.70 -1.37
CA LYS A 66 -30.23 -5.91 0.06
C LYS A 66 -29.02 -5.81 0.96
N SER A 67 -27.93 -6.46 0.62
CA SER A 67 -26.70 -6.41 1.41
C SER A 67 -26.13 -4.99 1.52
N ALA A 68 -26.16 -4.23 0.43
CA ALA A 68 -25.73 -2.85 0.41
C ALA A 68 -26.65 -1.95 1.26
N MET A 69 -27.95 -2.15 1.19
CA MET A 69 -28.92 -1.39 1.96
C MET A 69 -28.86 -1.72 3.45
N GLU A 70 -28.69 -3.00 3.83
CA GLU A 70 -28.43 -3.43 5.22
C GLU A 70 -27.20 -2.74 5.78
N TRP A 71 -26.08 -2.82 5.06
CA TRP A 71 -24.84 -2.14 5.44
C TRP A 71 -25.03 -0.63 5.63
N ALA A 72 -25.77 0.02 4.73
CA ALA A 72 -26.01 1.45 4.81
C ALA A 72 -26.87 1.85 6.02
N ILE A 73 -27.82 0.99 6.39
CA ILE A 73 -28.69 1.19 7.57
C ILE A 73 -27.87 0.96 8.85
N GLU A 74 -27.11 -0.10 8.92
CA GLU A 74 -26.26 -0.46 10.04
C GLU A 74 -25.27 0.66 10.37
N ASN A 75 -24.62 1.20 9.34
CA ASN A 75 -23.63 2.28 9.48
C ASN A 75 -24.26 3.68 9.54
N GLY A 76 -25.59 3.79 9.63
CA GLY A 76 -26.28 5.08 9.76
C GLY A 76 -26.18 5.99 8.55
N ILE A 77 -25.76 5.45 7.38
CA ILE A 77 -25.77 6.16 6.09
C ILE A 77 -27.21 6.47 5.68
N ILE A 78 -28.08 5.46 5.79
CA ILE A 78 -29.54 5.57 5.64
C ILE A 78 -30.16 5.50 7.02
N LYS A 79 -31.00 6.49 7.36
CA LYS A 79 -31.70 6.55 8.65
C LYS A 79 -33.22 6.33 8.50
N GLY A 80 -33.73 6.31 7.27
CA GLY A 80 -35.15 6.28 6.98
C GLY A 80 -35.85 7.64 7.17
N TYR A 81 -37.14 7.65 6.90
CA TYR A 81 -38.02 8.80 7.02
C TYR A 81 -38.94 8.63 8.23
N ASN A 82 -39.65 9.72 8.62
CA ASN A 82 -40.57 9.72 9.74
C ASN A 82 -41.78 8.78 9.57
N ASP A 83 -42.08 8.38 8.33
CA ASP A 83 -43.14 7.42 8.00
C ASP A 83 -42.64 5.96 8.04
N ASN A 84 -41.47 5.72 8.58
CA ASN A 84 -40.84 4.41 8.69
C ASN A 84 -40.52 3.74 7.33
N THR A 85 -40.19 4.55 6.32
CA THR A 85 -39.71 4.10 4.99
C THR A 85 -38.27 4.47 4.74
N ILE A 86 -37.60 3.78 3.78
CA ILE A 86 -36.27 4.12 3.26
C ILE A 86 -36.33 4.58 1.81
N ARG A 87 -37.44 4.38 1.15
CA ARG A 87 -37.73 4.77 -0.24
C ARG A 87 -36.66 4.34 -1.22
N PRO A 88 -36.39 3.03 -1.37
CA PRO A 88 -35.26 2.53 -2.15
C PRO A 88 -35.34 2.94 -3.62
N LYS A 89 -36.52 2.93 -4.19
CA LYS A 89 -36.81 3.23 -5.61
C LYS A 89 -37.00 4.72 -5.91
N GLN A 90 -36.93 5.58 -4.89
CA GLN A 90 -37.04 7.01 -5.12
C GLN A 90 -35.76 7.54 -5.79
N GLU A 91 -35.94 8.36 -6.85
CA GLU A 91 -34.85 9.13 -7.43
C GLU A 91 -34.20 10.01 -6.37
N ILE A 92 -32.86 10.01 -6.36
CA ILE A 92 -32.09 10.74 -5.35
C ILE A 92 -31.96 12.22 -5.73
N SER A 93 -32.27 13.11 -4.81
CA SER A 93 -31.99 14.54 -4.98
C SER A 93 -30.52 14.84 -4.69
N GLN A 94 -30.03 15.95 -5.26
CA GLN A 94 -28.65 16.41 -5.02
C GLN A 94 -28.34 16.58 -3.51
N GLN A 95 -29.28 17.10 -2.74
CA GLN A 95 -29.14 17.32 -1.30
C GLN A 95 -29.10 15.98 -0.53
N GLU A 96 -29.88 14.99 -0.92
CA GLU A 96 -29.84 13.64 -0.33
C GLU A 96 -28.52 12.94 -0.66
N TYR A 97 -28.08 13.03 -1.90
CA TYR A 97 -26.78 12.51 -2.33
C TYR A 97 -25.64 13.11 -1.50
N GLU A 98 -25.58 14.43 -1.36
CA GLU A 98 -24.56 15.09 -0.53
C GLU A 98 -24.63 14.66 0.94
N THR A 99 -25.84 14.42 1.44
CA THR A 99 -26.04 13.92 2.81
C THR A 99 -25.51 12.50 2.98
N ILE A 100 -25.78 11.63 2.02
CA ILE A 100 -25.26 10.25 1.98
C ILE A 100 -23.75 10.28 1.91
N MET A 101 -23.16 11.04 0.99
CA MET A 101 -21.70 11.13 0.85
C MET A 101 -20.99 11.68 2.09
N LYS A 102 -21.58 12.64 2.80
CA LYS A 102 -21.06 13.10 4.09
C LYS A 102 -21.06 12.01 5.15
N ARG A 103 -22.12 11.21 5.21
CA ARG A 103 -22.20 10.08 6.16
C ARG A 103 -21.23 8.97 5.79
N VAL A 104 -21.11 8.64 4.51
CA VAL A 104 -20.11 7.69 4.01
C VAL A 104 -18.69 8.12 4.35
N ALA A 105 -18.39 9.42 4.21
CA ALA A 105 -17.09 9.97 4.58
C ALA A 105 -16.84 9.97 6.11
N SER A 106 -17.91 9.96 6.91
CA SER A 106 -17.80 9.87 8.38
C SER A 106 -17.75 8.43 8.89
N ILE A 107 -18.03 7.43 8.04
CA ILE A 107 -17.72 6.07 8.39
C ILE A 107 -16.21 5.96 8.32
N THR A 108 -15.59 6.10 9.44
CA THR A 108 -14.29 5.51 9.65
C THR A 108 -14.50 4.01 9.46
N THR A 109 -14.06 3.43 8.32
CA THR A 109 -13.54 2.08 8.41
C THR A 109 -12.74 2.07 9.69
N ASP A 110 -12.95 1.12 10.57
CA ASP A 110 -12.06 0.91 11.70
C ASP A 110 -10.65 0.77 11.12
N LYS A 111 -10.06 1.91 10.82
CA LYS A 111 -8.64 2.04 10.76
C LYS A 111 -8.29 1.83 12.21
N THR A 112 -7.92 0.63 12.54
CA THR A 112 -7.19 0.38 13.76
C THR A 112 -6.09 1.41 13.74
N SER A 113 -6.31 2.52 14.46
CA SER A 113 -5.23 3.39 14.84
C SER A 113 -4.38 2.50 15.71
N GLY A 114 -3.41 1.84 15.08
CA GLY A 114 -2.51 0.96 15.79
C GLY A 114 -1.89 1.78 16.90
N ASN A 115 -1.97 1.29 18.12
CA ASN A 115 -1.16 1.85 19.16
C ASN A 115 0.27 1.60 18.75
N TYR A 116 1.00 2.68 18.46
CA TYR A 116 2.42 2.63 18.17
C TYR A 116 3.12 1.98 19.37
N THR A 117 3.62 0.78 19.20
CA THR A 117 4.33 0.02 20.24
C THR A 117 5.83 0.14 20.04
N ASP A 118 6.62 -0.15 21.08
CA ASP A 118 8.08 -0.13 20.95
C ASP A 118 8.59 -1.17 19.94
N GLU A 119 7.81 -2.23 19.68
CA GLU A 119 8.12 -3.24 18.67
C GLU A 119 7.95 -2.74 17.23
N MET A 120 7.21 -1.65 17.03
CA MET A 120 7.01 -1.00 15.73
C MET A 120 8.06 0.07 15.44
N LYS A 121 8.94 0.38 16.37
CA LYS A 121 10.03 1.33 16.12
C LYS A 121 11.06 0.72 15.20
N ILE A 122 11.52 1.55 14.26
CA ILE A 122 12.62 1.17 13.40
C ILE A 122 13.87 0.88 14.22
N GLU A 123 14.53 -0.22 13.93
CA GLU A 123 15.77 -0.59 14.61
C GLU A 123 16.99 -0.13 13.81
N LYS A 124 17.98 0.40 14.54
CA LYS A 124 19.33 0.63 14.01
C LYS A 124 20.17 -0.61 14.23
N LYS A 125 20.67 -1.21 13.17
CA LYS A 125 21.52 -2.40 13.26
C LYS A 125 22.99 -2.08 13.29
N VAL A 126 23.43 -1.06 12.55
CA VAL A 126 24.79 -0.58 12.53
C VAL A 126 24.78 0.88 12.17
N ASP A 127 25.59 1.65 12.85
CA ASP A 127 25.85 3.04 12.53
C ASP A 127 27.13 3.12 11.68
N LEU A 128 26.96 3.30 10.37
CA LEU A 128 28.05 3.47 9.43
C LEU A 128 28.58 4.91 9.44
N SER A 129 27.70 5.85 9.73
CA SER A 129 27.99 7.28 9.69
C SER A 129 27.06 8.01 10.66
N PRO A 130 27.44 8.13 11.94
CA PRO A 130 26.58 8.70 12.98
C PRO A 130 26.13 10.13 12.70
N GLU A 131 26.80 10.82 11.79
CA GLU A 131 26.59 12.22 11.48
C GLU A 131 25.71 12.45 10.25
N ASP A 132 25.30 11.37 9.54
CA ASP A 132 24.42 11.44 8.38
C ASP A 132 23.31 10.38 8.42
N GLY A 133 22.52 10.28 7.37
CA GLY A 133 21.36 9.38 7.31
C GLY A 133 20.08 10.00 7.92
N PRO A 134 19.04 9.22 8.16
CA PRO A 134 17.75 9.72 8.64
C PRO A 134 17.84 10.49 9.96
N ASP A 135 18.77 10.15 10.83
CA ASP A 135 18.97 10.84 12.10
C ASP A 135 19.63 12.22 11.96
N SER A 136 20.32 12.49 10.85
CA SER A 136 20.88 13.82 10.57
C SER A 136 19.80 14.83 10.19
N VAL A 137 18.64 14.35 9.77
CA VAL A 137 17.49 15.19 9.44
C VAL A 137 16.90 15.72 10.74
N GLU A 138 16.90 17.04 10.92
CA GLU A 138 16.26 17.68 12.06
C GLU A 138 14.74 17.46 11.99
N ARG A 139 14.27 16.49 12.74
CA ARG A 139 12.87 16.12 12.82
C ARG A 139 12.34 16.37 14.22
N MET A 140 11.12 16.84 14.29
CA MET A 140 10.43 17.06 15.57
C MET A 140 9.89 15.76 16.18
N GLY A 141 10.36 14.61 15.69
CA GLY A 141 9.83 13.29 16.04
C GLY A 141 8.49 13.00 15.36
N ASP A 142 7.84 11.95 15.80
CA ASP A 142 6.55 11.54 15.25
C ASP A 142 5.45 12.55 15.54
N HIS A 143 4.70 12.90 14.53
CA HIS A 143 3.60 13.84 14.63
C HIS A 143 2.26 13.10 14.79
N LYS A 144 2.01 12.59 16.01
CA LYS A 144 0.86 11.74 16.34
C LYS A 144 -0.52 12.28 15.92
N ASN A 145 -0.65 13.59 15.80
CA ASN A 145 -1.91 14.26 15.50
C ASN A 145 -1.87 15.02 14.17
N SER A 146 -1.06 14.58 13.22
CA SER A 146 -1.02 15.20 11.91
C SER A 146 -2.41 15.14 11.24
N PRO A 147 -2.96 16.29 10.78
CA PRO A 147 -4.25 16.30 10.11
C PRO A 147 -4.19 15.74 8.68
N TYR A 148 -3.01 15.41 8.17
CA TYR A 148 -2.75 15.02 6.79
C TYR A 148 -2.46 13.54 6.64
N TYR A 149 -1.96 12.88 7.68
CA TYR A 149 -1.52 11.50 7.66
C TYR A 149 -2.24 10.71 8.75
N SER A 150 -2.49 9.44 8.47
CA SER A 150 -3.03 8.49 9.43
C SER A 150 -1.92 7.54 9.84
N ASN A 151 -1.75 7.34 11.14
CA ASN A 151 -0.87 6.30 11.66
C ASN A 151 -1.56 4.96 11.46
N LEU A 152 -1.01 4.13 10.56
CA LEU A 152 -1.47 2.78 10.30
C LEU A 152 -0.50 1.79 10.96
N ASP A 153 -1.04 0.77 11.58
CA ASP A 153 -0.25 -0.32 12.13
C ASP A 153 0.08 -1.33 11.02
N PHE A 154 1.03 -1.00 10.16
CA PHE A 154 1.45 -1.89 9.07
C PHE A 154 2.09 -3.18 9.57
N TYR A 155 2.76 -3.15 10.72
CA TYR A 155 3.39 -4.34 11.30
C TYR A 155 2.35 -5.44 11.64
N ASN A 156 1.23 -5.06 12.26
CA ASN A 156 0.17 -5.99 12.62
C ASN A 156 -0.92 -6.12 11.55
N MET A 157 -0.82 -5.40 10.44
CA MET A 157 -1.76 -5.46 9.33
C MET A 157 -1.78 -6.85 8.70
N LYS A 158 -2.97 -7.32 8.31
CA LYS A 158 -3.18 -8.65 7.72
C LYS A 158 -3.76 -8.52 6.33
N SER A 159 -3.48 -9.52 5.51
CA SER A 159 -4.10 -9.62 4.19
C SER A 159 -5.62 -9.73 4.29
N THR A 160 -6.29 -9.14 3.29
CA THR A 160 -7.75 -9.18 3.08
C THR A 160 -8.03 -9.72 1.69
N ASP A 161 -9.25 -9.56 1.19
CA ASP A 161 -9.60 -9.96 -0.17
C ASP A 161 -8.87 -9.09 -1.22
N SER A 162 -8.64 -7.80 -0.92
CA SER A 162 -7.95 -6.84 -1.82
C SER A 162 -6.48 -6.64 -1.48
N LEU A 163 -6.12 -6.72 -0.21
CA LEU A 163 -4.77 -6.49 0.29
C LEU A 163 -4.00 -7.81 0.47
N THR A 164 -2.83 -7.91 -0.14
CA THR A 164 -1.81 -8.92 0.20
C THR A 164 -0.66 -8.23 0.90
N ILE A 165 -0.34 -8.60 2.15
CA ILE A 165 0.75 -8.00 2.94
C ILE A 165 1.52 -9.06 3.72
N LEU A 166 2.83 -8.86 3.86
CA LEU A 166 3.70 -9.68 4.69
C LEU A 166 3.51 -9.28 6.15
N HIS A 167 2.72 -10.08 6.88
CA HIS A 167 2.37 -9.82 8.27
C HIS A 167 3.60 -9.92 9.19
N ASN A 168 3.81 -8.92 10.04
CA ASN A 168 4.95 -8.78 10.94
C ASN A 168 6.31 -8.65 10.22
N PHE A 169 6.33 -8.06 9.04
CA PHE A 169 7.59 -7.70 8.39
C PHE A 169 8.26 -6.56 9.16
N LYS A 170 9.49 -6.77 9.61
CA LYS A 170 10.22 -5.83 10.47
C LYS A 170 11.09 -4.91 9.65
N THR A 171 11.06 -3.61 9.96
CA THR A 171 11.85 -2.57 9.32
C THR A 171 13.17 -2.31 10.05
N TYR A 172 14.17 -1.83 9.32
CA TYR A 172 15.46 -1.38 9.86
C TYR A 172 15.85 -0.05 9.23
N GLN A 173 16.25 0.89 10.06
CA GLN A 173 16.72 2.19 9.62
C GLN A 173 18.13 2.11 9.03
N GLN A 174 18.35 2.75 7.87
CA GLN A 174 19.71 3.00 7.39
C GLN A 174 20.41 4.03 8.27
N THR A 175 21.71 3.92 8.39
CA THR A 175 22.52 4.72 9.31
C THR A 175 23.45 5.69 8.59
N SER A 176 23.34 5.77 7.27
CA SER A 176 24.03 6.76 6.43
C SER A 176 23.18 7.11 5.23
N GLU A 177 23.50 8.20 4.53
CA GLU A 177 22.80 8.63 3.32
C GLU A 177 22.81 7.57 2.20
N VAL A 178 23.75 6.65 2.22
CA VAL A 178 24.02 5.73 1.11
C VAL A 178 23.77 4.26 1.45
N SER A 179 23.37 3.92 2.69
CA SER A 179 23.28 2.54 3.15
C SER A 179 21.89 1.89 3.01
N CYS A 180 20.99 2.49 2.22
CA CYS A 180 19.64 1.97 2.00
C CYS A 180 19.63 0.52 1.48
N GLY A 181 20.52 0.17 0.55
CA GLY A 181 20.62 -1.19 0.02
C GLY A 181 20.98 -2.23 1.09
N ALA A 182 21.94 -1.93 1.95
CA ALA A 182 22.32 -2.83 3.03
C ALA A 182 21.22 -3.00 4.07
N ALA A 183 20.49 -1.93 4.42
CA ALA A 183 19.37 -2.00 5.33
C ALA A 183 18.19 -2.78 4.72
N ALA A 184 17.87 -2.55 3.45
CA ALA A 184 16.83 -3.30 2.74
C ALA A 184 17.15 -4.81 2.64
N ALA A 185 18.40 -5.16 2.31
CA ALA A 185 18.85 -6.55 2.28
C ALA A 185 18.75 -7.20 3.66
N LEU A 186 19.13 -6.49 4.73
CA LEU A 186 19.02 -6.97 6.09
C LEU A 186 17.57 -7.24 6.51
N MET A 187 16.60 -6.37 6.12
CA MET A 187 15.17 -6.59 6.35
C MET A 187 14.72 -7.93 5.73
N VAL A 188 15.11 -8.19 4.49
CA VAL A 188 14.75 -9.42 3.76
C VAL A 188 15.40 -10.65 4.40
N MET A 189 16.67 -10.57 4.77
CA MET A 189 17.37 -11.68 5.46
C MET A 189 16.74 -11.98 6.81
N ASN A 190 16.36 -10.94 7.55
CA ASN A 190 15.67 -11.10 8.84
C ASN A 190 14.27 -11.71 8.66
N TRP A 191 13.54 -11.34 7.62
CA TRP A 191 12.24 -11.92 7.29
C TRP A 191 12.30 -13.45 7.18
N PHE A 192 13.36 -13.96 6.60
CA PHE A 192 13.60 -15.40 6.47
C PHE A 192 14.39 -16.02 7.63
N ASN A 193 14.61 -15.29 8.73
CA ASN A 193 15.40 -15.73 9.88
C ASN A 193 16.83 -16.17 9.49
N LYS A 194 17.45 -15.49 8.55
CA LYS A 194 18.82 -15.74 8.07
C LYS A 194 19.78 -14.57 8.34
N ALA A 195 19.40 -13.68 9.26
CA ALA A 195 20.22 -12.51 9.63
C ALA A 195 20.98 -12.70 10.96
N ASP A 196 21.12 -13.92 11.46
CA ASP A 196 21.85 -14.19 12.70
C ASP A 196 23.32 -13.72 12.58
N ASN A 197 23.70 -12.79 13.47
CA ASN A 197 25.02 -12.18 13.50
C ASN A 197 25.41 -11.39 12.21
N ILE A 198 24.45 -11.00 11.40
CA ILE A 198 24.63 -10.16 10.23
C ILE A 198 24.08 -8.78 10.55
N ASP A 199 24.83 -7.75 10.20
CA ASP A 199 24.45 -6.35 10.33
C ASP A 199 24.62 -5.60 8.99
N GLY A 200 24.12 -4.37 8.93
CA GLY A 200 24.20 -3.55 7.72
C GLY A 200 25.65 -3.27 7.29
N LYS A 201 26.59 -3.15 8.24
CA LYS A 201 27.99 -2.95 7.90
C LYS A 201 28.62 -4.20 7.28
N THR A 202 28.35 -5.38 7.80
CA THR A 202 28.81 -6.66 7.23
C THR A 202 28.33 -6.80 5.78
N LEU A 203 27.06 -6.48 5.50
CA LEU A 203 26.52 -6.50 4.16
C LEU A 203 27.13 -5.43 3.26
N TRP A 204 27.31 -4.22 3.78
CA TRP A 204 27.97 -3.14 3.06
C TRP A 204 29.39 -3.52 2.65
N ASP A 205 30.17 -4.14 3.55
CA ASP A 205 31.55 -4.56 3.31
C ASP A 205 31.65 -5.79 2.39
N SER A 206 30.58 -6.55 2.18
CA SER A 206 30.54 -7.73 1.30
C SER A 206 30.47 -7.39 -0.19
N ARG A 207 30.21 -6.15 -0.54
CA ARG A 207 30.15 -5.70 -1.94
C ARG A 207 31.54 -5.76 -2.60
N THR A 208 31.58 -6.22 -3.83
CA THR A 208 32.85 -6.45 -4.54
C THR A 208 33.50 -5.19 -5.12
N ASP A 209 32.72 -4.14 -5.40
CA ASP A 209 33.23 -2.86 -5.86
C ASP A 209 32.92 -1.75 -4.88
N HIS A 210 33.98 -1.24 -4.24
CA HIS A 210 33.95 -0.12 -3.29
C HIS A 210 34.52 1.17 -3.91
N SER A 211 34.60 1.25 -5.25
CA SER A 211 35.11 2.46 -5.89
C SER A 211 34.20 3.65 -5.62
N ASP A 212 34.80 4.86 -5.52
CA ASP A 212 34.09 6.13 -5.34
C ASP A 212 33.08 6.46 -6.47
N LYS A 213 33.00 5.58 -7.49
CA LYS A 213 32.02 5.70 -8.58
C LYS A 213 30.63 5.25 -8.18
N HIS A 214 30.49 4.50 -7.12
CA HIS A 214 29.22 3.95 -6.64
C HIS A 214 28.89 4.49 -5.24
N ILE A 215 28.34 5.67 -5.22
CA ILE A 215 27.72 6.23 -4.03
C ILE A 215 26.41 5.48 -3.81
N GLY A 216 26.39 4.51 -2.91
CA GLY A 216 25.19 3.68 -2.68
C GLY A 216 25.42 2.22 -3.12
N THR A 217 24.36 1.54 -3.52
CA THR A 217 24.36 0.12 -3.88
C THR A 217 23.71 -0.07 -5.23
N CYS A 218 24.45 -0.59 -6.20
CA CYS A 218 23.90 -1.03 -7.49
C CYS A 218 23.35 -2.48 -7.40
N LEU A 219 22.71 -2.97 -8.46
CA LEU A 219 22.09 -4.31 -8.47
C LEU A 219 23.13 -5.42 -8.29
N GLU A 220 24.29 -5.34 -8.92
CA GLU A 220 25.37 -6.33 -8.75
C GLU A 220 25.86 -6.38 -7.31
N GLN A 221 26.04 -5.24 -6.67
CA GLN A 221 26.41 -5.17 -5.26
C GLN A 221 25.31 -5.71 -4.33
N MET A 222 24.05 -5.53 -4.67
CA MET A 222 22.94 -6.15 -3.94
C MET A 222 23.00 -7.68 -4.05
N ILE A 223 23.31 -8.19 -5.23
CA ILE A 223 23.54 -9.62 -5.45
C ILE A 223 24.71 -10.13 -4.60
N ASP A 224 25.80 -9.38 -4.50
CA ASP A 224 26.95 -9.75 -3.66
C ASP A 224 26.57 -9.89 -2.18
N MET A 225 25.73 -8.99 -1.66
CA MET A 225 25.22 -9.08 -0.30
C MET A 225 24.48 -10.42 -0.06
N PHE A 226 23.61 -10.84 -1.00
CA PHE A 226 22.90 -12.12 -0.86
C PHE A 226 23.81 -13.35 -1.09
N LYS A 227 24.84 -13.21 -1.92
CA LYS A 227 25.86 -14.27 -2.07
C LYS A 227 26.74 -14.43 -0.84
N SER A 228 26.89 -13.37 -0.03
CA SER A 228 27.68 -13.43 1.20
C SER A 228 27.00 -14.22 2.31
N VAL A 229 25.72 -14.55 2.15
CA VAL A 229 24.91 -15.31 3.13
C VAL A 229 24.45 -16.62 2.49
N ASP A 230 24.82 -17.73 3.12
CA ASP A 230 24.50 -19.06 2.60
C ASP A 230 22.97 -19.32 2.53
N GLY A 231 22.59 -20.05 1.47
CA GLY A 231 21.24 -20.60 1.32
C GLY A 231 20.22 -19.61 0.74
N PHE A 232 20.66 -18.52 0.10
CA PHE A 232 19.80 -17.67 -0.70
C PHE A 232 19.90 -17.98 -2.19
N LYS A 233 18.75 -17.94 -2.86
CA LYS A 233 18.58 -17.79 -4.31
C LYS A 233 17.97 -16.40 -4.55
N TYR A 234 18.09 -15.92 -5.77
CA TYR A 234 17.53 -14.61 -6.15
C TYR A 234 17.10 -14.63 -7.63
N THR A 235 16.16 -13.76 -7.94
CA THR A 235 15.75 -13.38 -9.30
C THR A 235 15.81 -11.87 -9.40
N THR A 236 16.31 -11.35 -10.50
CA THR A 236 16.58 -9.94 -10.67
C THR A 236 16.06 -9.42 -12.01
N THR A 237 16.16 -8.12 -12.21
CA THR A 237 15.91 -7.48 -13.52
C THR A 237 16.74 -8.07 -14.64
N PHE A 238 17.93 -8.64 -14.38
CA PHE A 238 18.73 -9.34 -15.40
C PHE A 238 18.05 -10.62 -15.91
N ASP A 239 17.24 -11.25 -15.08
CA ASP A 239 16.54 -12.49 -15.40
C ASP A 239 15.18 -12.22 -16.07
N LYS A 240 14.46 -11.20 -15.59
CA LYS A 240 13.13 -10.81 -16.04
C LYS A 240 12.98 -9.29 -15.98
N ASN A 241 12.80 -8.66 -17.13
CA ASN A 241 12.76 -7.21 -17.29
C ASN A 241 11.48 -6.53 -16.79
N SER A 242 10.55 -7.23 -16.17
CA SER A 242 9.28 -6.63 -15.75
C SER A 242 8.87 -7.10 -14.38
N LEU A 243 8.39 -6.17 -13.61
CA LEU A 243 7.76 -6.39 -12.32
C LEU A 243 6.33 -5.83 -12.42
N ASP A 244 5.41 -6.68 -12.86
CA ASP A 244 4.00 -6.32 -13.00
C ASP A 244 3.19 -6.64 -11.75
N LYS A 245 1.95 -6.16 -11.72
CA LYS A 245 0.99 -6.38 -10.62
C LYS A 245 0.88 -7.85 -10.24
N GLU A 246 0.67 -8.72 -11.22
CA GLU A 246 0.44 -10.15 -10.98
C GLU A 246 1.67 -10.81 -10.35
N THR A 247 2.87 -10.51 -10.87
CA THR A 247 4.13 -10.97 -10.30
C THR A 247 4.31 -10.51 -8.86
N ILE A 248 4.07 -9.22 -8.57
CA ILE A 248 4.15 -8.69 -7.20
C ILE A 248 3.19 -9.42 -6.27
N GLN A 249 1.92 -9.52 -6.64
CA GLN A 249 0.91 -10.18 -5.80
C GLN A 249 1.24 -11.66 -5.57
N ASN A 250 1.72 -12.37 -6.59
CA ASN A 250 2.08 -13.78 -6.46
C ASN A 250 3.32 -13.99 -5.57
N LEU A 251 4.32 -13.14 -5.68
CA LEU A 251 5.50 -13.16 -4.80
C LEU A 251 5.10 -12.89 -3.35
N LEU A 252 4.30 -11.86 -3.09
CA LEU A 252 3.82 -11.54 -1.74
C LEU A 252 2.96 -12.68 -1.15
N LYS A 253 2.05 -13.27 -1.93
CA LYS A 253 1.28 -14.47 -1.53
C LYS A 253 2.19 -15.68 -1.24
N ALA A 254 3.33 -15.75 -1.92
CA ALA A 254 4.35 -16.76 -1.66
C ALA A 254 5.17 -16.48 -0.38
N GLY A 255 5.02 -15.29 0.22
CA GLY A 255 5.80 -14.85 1.37
C GLY A 255 7.15 -14.24 1.00
N ILE A 256 7.31 -13.74 -0.23
CA ILE A 256 8.57 -13.24 -0.76
C ILE A 256 8.49 -11.71 -0.88
N PRO A 257 9.28 -10.97 -0.11
CA PRO A 257 9.46 -9.52 -0.26
C PRO A 257 10.23 -9.20 -1.53
N ILE A 258 9.99 -8.02 -2.11
CA ILE A 258 10.60 -7.60 -3.36
C ILE A 258 11.38 -6.31 -3.11
N MET A 259 12.70 -6.35 -3.21
CA MET A 259 13.49 -5.13 -3.13
C MET A 259 13.47 -4.41 -4.47
N ILE A 260 13.30 -3.11 -4.43
CA ILE A 260 13.26 -2.21 -5.58
C ILE A 260 14.29 -1.11 -5.43
N GLY A 261 15.03 -0.85 -6.52
CA GLY A 261 15.89 0.31 -6.67
C GLY A 261 15.24 1.29 -7.63
N TRP A 262 14.87 2.47 -7.19
CA TRP A 262 14.09 3.39 -7.99
C TRP A 262 14.37 4.87 -7.71
N ASN A 263 13.79 5.76 -8.49
CA ASN A 263 14.01 7.19 -8.41
C ASN A 263 13.21 7.85 -7.29
N ASP A 264 13.53 7.46 -6.06
CA ASP A 264 13.11 8.17 -4.86
C ASP A 264 14.35 8.82 -4.23
N PHE A 265 14.27 10.06 -3.80
CA PHE A 265 15.42 10.86 -3.31
C PHE A 265 16.68 10.84 -4.22
N GLY A 266 16.53 10.66 -5.53
CA GLY A 266 17.66 10.57 -6.46
C GLY A 266 18.32 9.21 -6.52
N GLY A 267 17.68 8.18 -5.98
CA GLY A 267 18.12 6.77 -5.98
C GLY A 267 18.01 6.13 -4.62
N HIS A 268 17.08 5.17 -4.48
CA HIS A 268 16.78 4.58 -3.18
C HIS A 268 16.38 3.12 -3.29
N TRP A 269 16.79 2.31 -2.30
CA TRP A 269 16.36 0.93 -2.14
C TRP A 269 15.30 0.81 -1.06
N GLN A 270 14.17 0.22 -1.43
CA GLN A 270 13.06 -0.10 -0.54
C GLN A 270 12.61 -1.54 -0.74
N VAL A 271 11.73 -2.03 0.11
CA VAL A 271 11.19 -3.39 0.01
C VAL A 271 9.68 -3.34 -0.13
N ILE A 272 9.11 -3.81 -1.23
CA ILE A 272 7.67 -4.03 -1.34
C ILE A 272 7.28 -5.18 -0.42
N ILE A 273 6.37 -4.90 0.51
CA ILE A 273 5.86 -5.85 1.50
C ILE A 273 4.35 -6.03 1.42
N GLY A 274 3.66 -5.18 0.65
CA GLY A 274 2.22 -5.29 0.46
C GLY A 274 1.75 -4.66 -0.85
N TYR A 275 0.62 -5.17 -1.33
CA TYR A 275 -0.09 -4.68 -2.51
C TYR A 275 -1.59 -4.74 -2.25
N ASP A 276 -2.28 -3.63 -2.39
CA ASP A 276 -3.73 -3.53 -2.30
C ASP A 276 -4.31 -3.13 -3.65
N ASP A 277 -5.14 -3.98 -4.24
CA ASP A 277 -5.85 -3.68 -5.48
C ASP A 277 -7.13 -2.87 -5.25
N MET A 278 -7.34 -2.41 -4.02
CA MET A 278 -8.45 -1.57 -3.60
C MET A 278 -9.84 -2.18 -3.87
N GLY A 279 -9.91 -3.51 -4.14
CA GLY A 279 -11.12 -4.21 -4.55
C GLY A 279 -11.54 -3.94 -6.00
N THR A 280 -10.64 -3.39 -6.83
CA THR A 280 -10.85 -3.06 -8.24
C THR A 280 -9.83 -3.81 -9.13
N PRO A 281 -9.86 -5.14 -9.22
CA PRO A 281 -8.80 -5.96 -9.81
C PRO A 281 -8.48 -5.60 -11.27
N ASP A 282 -9.43 -5.07 -12.01
CA ASP A 282 -9.28 -4.67 -13.42
C ASP A 282 -8.84 -3.20 -13.61
N TYR A 283 -8.64 -2.44 -12.52
CA TYR A 283 -8.29 -1.03 -12.56
C TYR A 283 -7.09 -0.73 -11.65
N GLN A 284 -5.92 -0.55 -12.26
CA GLN A 284 -4.65 -0.43 -11.52
C GLN A 284 -4.31 1.01 -11.06
N LEU A 285 -5.06 2.02 -11.49
CA LEU A 285 -4.67 3.41 -11.20
C LEU A 285 -4.92 3.83 -9.75
N ASP A 286 -5.74 3.11 -9.01
CA ASP A 286 -6.01 3.30 -7.58
C ASP A 286 -5.30 2.29 -6.68
N ASP A 287 -4.60 1.31 -7.27
CA ASP A 287 -3.82 0.33 -6.52
C ASP A 287 -2.74 1.00 -5.66
N VAL A 288 -2.39 0.35 -4.57
CA VAL A 288 -1.48 0.87 -3.56
C VAL A 288 -0.39 -0.14 -3.25
N LEU A 289 0.86 0.32 -3.21
CA LEU A 289 1.98 -0.43 -2.67
C LEU A 289 2.23 -0.04 -1.21
N ILE A 290 2.54 -1.03 -0.38
CA ILE A 290 3.09 -0.84 0.96
C ILE A 290 4.55 -1.27 0.91
N VAL A 291 5.42 -0.39 1.35
CA VAL A 291 6.87 -0.61 1.31
C VAL A 291 7.47 -0.52 2.71
N ALA A 292 8.54 -1.26 2.94
CA ALA A 292 9.46 -1.02 4.03
C ALA A 292 10.58 -0.11 3.52
N ASP A 293 10.71 1.05 4.14
CA ASP A 293 11.62 2.12 3.76
C ASP A 293 12.70 2.32 4.81
N PRO A 294 13.98 2.07 4.49
CA PRO A 294 15.05 2.25 5.44
C PRO A 294 15.37 3.71 5.76
N TYR A 295 14.95 4.69 4.94
CA TYR A 295 15.17 6.10 5.21
C TYR A 295 14.00 6.74 5.96
N ASP A 296 12.81 6.46 5.54
CA ASP A 296 11.54 6.86 6.17
C ASP A 296 11.48 8.31 6.66
N THR A 297 11.62 9.23 5.71
CA THR A 297 11.42 10.67 5.96
C THR A 297 10.19 11.21 5.23
N GLY A 298 9.40 10.31 4.61
CA GLY A 298 8.32 10.67 3.69
C GLY A 298 7.01 11.03 4.36
N ASP A 299 6.78 10.54 5.57
CA ASP A 299 5.58 10.84 6.34
C ASP A 299 5.90 11.38 7.75
N HIS A 300 4.94 11.37 8.66
CA HIS A 300 5.11 11.91 10.01
C HIS A 300 5.43 10.85 11.07
N ASN A 301 5.57 9.58 10.65
CA ASN A 301 5.95 8.48 11.52
C ASN A 301 7.29 7.94 11.07
N GLN A 302 8.17 7.68 11.98
CA GLN A 302 9.48 7.10 11.70
C GLN A 302 9.45 5.61 12.05
N ASP A 303 8.53 4.88 11.42
CA ASP A 303 8.30 3.46 11.67
C ASP A 303 8.85 2.54 10.57
N GLY A 304 9.41 3.13 9.51
CA GLY A 304 10.01 2.41 8.40
C GLY A 304 9.00 1.89 7.38
N TYR A 305 7.76 2.38 7.39
CA TYR A 305 6.76 1.99 6.40
C TYR A 305 6.31 3.18 5.57
N GLY A 306 6.08 2.92 4.28
CA GLY A 306 5.57 3.93 3.36
C GLY A 306 4.46 3.36 2.47
N VAL A 307 3.70 4.25 1.85
CA VAL A 307 2.59 3.93 0.95
C VAL A 307 2.74 4.71 -0.34
N TYR A 308 2.71 4.01 -1.47
CA TYR A 308 2.75 4.61 -2.80
C TYR A 308 1.55 4.22 -3.63
N GLN A 309 0.96 5.19 -4.31
CA GLN A 309 0.00 4.92 -5.37
C GLN A 309 0.71 4.27 -6.56
N TRP A 310 0.15 3.17 -7.07
CA TRP A 310 0.71 2.40 -8.17
C TRP A 310 1.08 3.24 -9.40
N ALA A 311 0.14 4.07 -9.88
CA ALA A 311 0.37 4.87 -11.09
C ALA A 311 1.55 5.83 -10.94
N ARG A 312 1.77 6.38 -9.74
CA ARG A 312 2.91 7.26 -9.48
C ARG A 312 4.21 6.46 -9.33
N PHE A 313 4.15 5.33 -8.65
CA PHE A 313 5.28 4.44 -8.46
C PHE A 313 5.80 3.93 -9.80
N ILE A 314 4.95 3.34 -10.63
CA ILE A 314 5.38 2.70 -11.88
C ILE A 314 6.04 3.68 -12.85
N ASN A 315 5.57 4.94 -12.90
CA ASN A 315 6.18 5.97 -13.71
C ASN A 315 7.62 6.28 -13.27
N ASN A 316 7.88 6.37 -11.97
CA ASN A 316 9.22 6.62 -11.45
C ASN A 316 10.11 5.39 -11.49
N PHE A 317 9.54 4.20 -11.35
CA PHE A 317 10.25 2.93 -11.39
C PHE A 317 10.75 2.58 -12.79
N THR A 318 10.02 2.96 -13.84
CA THR A 318 10.37 2.68 -15.23
C THR A 318 11.25 3.77 -15.88
N PHE A 319 11.45 4.92 -15.23
CA PHE A 319 12.26 6.03 -15.73
C PHE A 319 13.42 6.37 -14.80
N TYR A 320 14.18 5.36 -14.43
CA TYR A 320 15.29 5.54 -13.53
C TYR A 320 16.62 5.57 -14.26
N ASN A 321 17.46 6.57 -14.00
CA ASN A 321 18.74 6.76 -14.69
C ASN A 321 19.84 7.13 -13.65
N PHE A 322 19.97 6.31 -12.63
CA PHE A 322 20.89 6.56 -11.51
C PHE A 322 22.08 5.59 -11.48
N PHE A 323 21.87 4.35 -11.94
CA PHE A 323 22.90 3.35 -11.87
C PHE A 323 24.00 3.58 -12.91
N PRO A 324 25.22 3.10 -12.66
CA PRO A 324 26.36 3.23 -13.55
C PRO A 324 26.07 2.69 -14.95
N GLU A 325 26.87 3.14 -15.93
CA GLU A 325 26.81 2.62 -17.28
C GLU A 325 27.03 1.10 -17.30
N GLY A 326 26.14 0.37 -17.89
CA GLY A 326 26.14 -1.11 -17.96
C GLY A 326 25.22 -1.79 -16.94
N GLU A 327 24.72 -1.06 -15.92
CA GLU A 327 23.70 -1.55 -15.01
C GLU A 327 22.28 -1.29 -15.56
N PRO A 328 21.28 -2.10 -15.19
CA PRO A 328 19.90 -1.78 -15.51
C PRO A 328 19.46 -0.48 -14.84
N ASN A 329 18.84 0.39 -15.62
CA ASN A 329 18.42 1.73 -15.18
C ASN A 329 16.90 1.90 -15.09
N ASP A 330 16.15 0.88 -15.44
CA ASP A 330 14.69 0.89 -15.34
C ASP A 330 14.19 -0.43 -14.78
N SER A 331 13.14 -0.36 -14.00
CA SER A 331 12.50 -1.52 -13.36
C SER A 331 13.48 -2.37 -12.55
N VAL A 332 14.38 -1.72 -11.81
CA VAL A 332 15.43 -2.42 -11.05
C VAL A 332 14.84 -3.08 -9.81
N TYR A 333 14.92 -4.40 -9.75
CA TYR A 333 14.48 -5.16 -8.61
C TYR A 333 15.33 -6.41 -8.34
N ILE A 334 15.23 -6.92 -7.14
CA ILE A 334 15.70 -8.23 -6.75
C ILE A 334 14.71 -8.86 -5.77
N THR A 335 14.35 -10.11 -6.04
CA THR A 335 13.68 -10.98 -5.08
C THR A 335 14.69 -11.99 -4.57
N ALA A 336 14.96 -11.99 -3.27
CA ALA A 336 15.84 -12.96 -2.65
C ALA A 336 15.04 -13.83 -1.69
N TYR A 337 15.30 -15.15 -1.73
CA TYR A 337 14.52 -16.14 -1.00
C TYR A 337 15.38 -17.34 -0.63
N PRO A 338 15.04 -18.08 0.43
CA PRO A 338 15.71 -19.33 0.77
C PRO A 338 15.67 -20.36 -0.37
N GLU A 339 16.74 -21.12 -0.53
CA GLU A 339 16.88 -22.12 -1.62
C GLU A 339 15.73 -23.12 -1.66
N GLU A 340 15.17 -23.49 -0.51
CA GLU A 340 14.00 -24.36 -0.39
C GLU A 340 12.71 -23.79 -1.03
N MET A 341 12.67 -22.50 -1.32
CA MET A 341 11.53 -21.85 -1.98
C MET A 341 11.69 -21.77 -3.51
N ALA A 342 12.80 -22.23 -4.08
CA ALA A 342 13.13 -22.02 -5.48
C ALA A 342 12.09 -22.63 -6.45
N GLU A 343 11.56 -23.82 -6.15
CA GLU A 343 10.51 -24.44 -6.97
C GLU A 343 9.22 -23.60 -6.99
N LYS A 344 8.83 -23.04 -5.84
CA LYS A 344 7.65 -22.19 -5.73
C LYS A 344 7.82 -20.90 -6.53
N VAL A 345 9.00 -20.28 -6.47
CA VAL A 345 9.28 -19.03 -7.18
C VAL A 345 9.38 -19.26 -8.69
N SER A 346 9.93 -20.39 -9.14
CA SER A 346 10.03 -20.71 -10.58
C SER A 346 8.66 -20.88 -11.26
N SER A 347 7.59 -21.01 -10.50
CA SER A 347 6.21 -21.09 -11.02
C SER A 347 5.50 -19.73 -11.08
N ILE A 348 6.11 -18.67 -10.59
CA ILE A 348 5.63 -17.28 -10.61
C ILE A 348 6.25 -16.52 -11.78
#